data_9153a1387218f3952fa54e672fdaa9bb
#
_entry.id   9153a1387218f3952fa54e672fdaa9bb
#
_cell.length_a   1.000
_cell.length_b   1.000
_cell.length_c   1.000
_cell.angle_alpha   90.00
_cell.angle_beta   90.00
_cell.angle_gamma   90.00
#
_symmetry.space_group_name_H-M   'P 1'
#
loop_
_entity.id
_entity.type
_entity.pdbx_description
1 polymer ?
#
loop_
_entity_poly.entity_id
_entity_poly.type
_entity_poly.pdbx_seq_one_letter_code
_entity_poly.pdbx_strand_id
1 'polypeptide(L)'
;MKYLQRVVVIFVLFVVLPATYGASQNVTVEIDYGGLQQNSKVETKWKQGITALEALKSVAQVETRIIGEHLLVASIDGVEGQIGTKVWYYSINGKRATLFANKCILNEDDCMIWTYTKDICSPGRGE
;
A
#
# COMPACT_ATOMS: atom_id res chain seq x y z
N MET A 1 -75.99 -1.94 8.83
CA MET A 1 -74.75 -1.29 9.31
C MET A 1 -73.57 -1.76 8.43
N LYS A 2 -73.06 -0.86 7.66
CA LYS A 2 -71.92 -1.18 6.81
C LYS A 2 -70.66 -0.79 7.55
N TYR A 3 -69.94 -1.77 7.97
CA TYR A 3 -68.62 -1.55 8.51
C TYR A 3 -67.69 -1.29 7.32
N LEU A 4 -67.31 -0.07 7.13
CA LEU A 4 -66.20 0.27 6.26
C LEU A 4 -64.91 -0.16 6.96
N GLN A 5 -64.48 -1.34 6.63
CA GLN A 5 -63.16 -1.79 7.03
C GLN A 5 -62.17 -0.98 6.19
N ARG A 6 -61.65 0.06 6.81
CA ARG A 6 -60.53 0.78 6.22
C ARG A 6 -59.30 -0.13 6.34
N VAL A 7 -59.06 -0.83 5.27
CA VAL A 7 -57.78 -1.49 5.11
C VAL A 7 -56.73 -0.39 4.96
N VAL A 8 -56.08 -0.07 6.05
CA VAL A 8 -54.91 0.80 5.99
C VAL A 8 -53.79 -0.06 5.42
N VAL A 9 -53.64 0.01 4.10
CA VAL A 9 -52.46 -0.56 3.46
C VAL A 9 -51.30 0.34 3.84
N ILE A 10 -50.59 -0.06 4.87
CA ILE A 10 -49.33 0.55 5.19
C ILE A 10 -48.35 0.14 4.08
N PHE A 11 -48.20 1.01 3.09
CA PHE A 11 -47.06 0.91 2.19
C PHE A 11 -45.81 1.18 3.01
N VAL A 12 -45.22 0.14 3.51
CA VAL A 12 -43.85 0.23 3.97
C VAL A 12 -42.99 0.44 2.73
N LEU A 13 -42.72 1.70 2.47
CA LEU A 13 -41.77 2.09 1.43
C LEU A 13 -40.42 1.59 1.93
N PHE A 14 -40.03 0.40 1.52
CA PHE A 14 -38.66 -0.04 1.63
C PHE A 14 -37.85 0.86 0.69
N VAL A 15 -37.36 1.97 1.22
CA VAL A 15 -36.29 2.69 0.57
C VAL A 15 -35.08 1.80 0.65
N VAL A 16 -34.92 0.96 -0.35
CA VAL A 16 -33.62 0.31 -0.59
C VAL A 16 -32.70 1.45 -1.03
N LEU A 17 -32.04 2.06 -0.04
CA LEU A 17 -30.90 2.90 -0.33
C LEU A 17 -29.92 1.99 -1.07
N PRO A 18 -29.57 2.29 -2.35
CA PRO A 18 -28.44 1.62 -2.93
C PRO A 18 -27.28 1.89 -1.98
N ALA A 19 -26.78 0.85 -1.33
CA ALA A 19 -25.50 0.93 -0.71
C ALA A 19 -24.55 1.30 -1.85
N THR A 20 -24.24 2.58 -1.99
CA THR A 20 -23.08 2.98 -2.74
C THR A 20 -21.91 2.38 -2.00
N TYR A 21 -21.56 1.16 -2.37
CA TYR A 21 -20.23 0.70 -2.15
C TYR A 21 -19.36 1.64 -2.99
N GLY A 22 -19.03 2.79 -2.40
CA GLY A 22 -17.93 3.56 -2.87
C GLY A 22 -16.79 2.57 -2.92
N ALA A 23 -16.32 2.20 -4.11
CA ALA A 23 -15.16 1.37 -4.25
C ALA A 23 -14.13 1.99 -3.31
N SER A 24 -13.80 1.27 -2.22
CA SER A 24 -12.78 1.73 -1.29
C SER A 24 -11.50 1.78 -2.08
N GLN A 25 -11.08 3.00 -2.42
CA GLN A 25 -9.86 3.23 -3.17
C GLN A 25 -8.71 3.03 -2.21
N ASN A 26 -8.16 1.83 -2.22
CA ASN A 26 -7.07 1.44 -1.35
C ASN A 26 -5.88 0.94 -2.16
N VAL A 27 -4.71 1.03 -1.58
CA VAL A 27 -3.53 0.29 -1.98
C VAL A 27 -3.13 -0.62 -0.82
N THR A 28 -2.61 -1.80 -1.14
CA THR A 28 -2.09 -2.72 -0.15
C THR A 28 -0.58 -2.53 -0.04
N VAL A 29 -0.09 -2.36 1.17
CA VAL A 29 1.33 -2.29 1.46
C VAL A 29 1.73 -3.48 2.30
N GLU A 30 2.55 -4.33 1.73
CA GLU A 30 3.13 -5.49 2.41
C GLU A 30 4.61 -5.26 2.65
N ILE A 31 5.10 -5.60 3.84
CA ILE A 31 6.50 -5.44 4.20
C ILE A 31 7.05 -6.77 4.70
N ASP A 32 8.05 -7.26 4.00
CA ASP A 32 8.81 -8.46 4.35
C ASP A 32 10.15 -8.03 4.93
N TYR A 33 10.31 -8.23 6.23
CA TYR A 33 11.50 -7.82 6.97
C TYR A 33 12.65 -8.83 6.90
N GLY A 34 12.56 -9.81 6.00
CA GLY A 34 13.63 -10.81 5.83
C GLY A 34 13.84 -11.73 7.02
N GLY A 35 12.81 -11.96 7.82
CA GLY A 35 12.86 -12.81 9.01
C GLY A 35 13.29 -12.12 10.30
N LEU A 36 13.62 -10.81 10.25
CA LEU A 36 14.05 -10.06 11.45
C LEU A 36 12.88 -9.69 12.36
N GLN A 37 11.70 -9.58 11.81
CA GLN A 37 10.45 -9.37 12.53
C GLN A 37 9.28 -9.87 11.68
N GLN A 38 8.10 -9.91 12.26
CA GLN A 38 6.91 -10.39 11.58
C GLN A 38 6.55 -9.49 10.41
N ASN A 39 6.29 -10.09 9.24
CA ASN A 39 5.83 -9.38 8.06
C ASN A 39 4.51 -8.66 8.35
N SER A 40 4.33 -7.51 7.74
CA SER A 40 3.10 -6.75 7.86
C SER A 40 2.39 -6.62 6.51
N LYS A 41 1.07 -6.51 6.56
CA LYS A 41 0.23 -6.28 5.40
C LYS A 41 -0.90 -5.35 5.82
N VAL A 42 -0.90 -4.15 5.28
CA VAL A 42 -1.83 -3.09 5.65
C VAL A 42 -2.41 -2.44 4.40
N GLU A 43 -3.70 -2.17 4.42
CA GLU A 43 -4.33 -1.34 3.41
C GLU A 43 -4.28 0.13 3.82
N THR A 44 -3.94 0.99 2.89
CA THR A 44 -4.01 2.45 3.07
C THR A 44 -4.82 3.07 1.96
N LYS A 45 -5.38 4.25 2.22
CA LYS A 45 -6.20 4.95 1.23
C LYS A 45 -5.36 5.36 0.03
N TRP A 46 -5.87 5.05 -1.14
CA TRP A 46 -5.36 5.59 -2.37
C TRP A 46 -5.93 6.99 -2.62
N LYS A 47 -5.11 7.85 -3.14
CA LYS A 47 -5.49 9.14 -3.72
C LYS A 47 -4.73 9.36 -5.01
N GLN A 48 -5.30 10.11 -5.92
CA GLN A 48 -4.65 10.39 -7.19
C GLN A 48 -3.28 11.04 -6.97
N GLY A 49 -2.25 10.47 -7.62
CA GLY A 49 -0.88 10.97 -7.53
C GLY A 49 -0.07 10.45 -6.35
N ILE A 50 -0.64 9.54 -5.53
CA ILE A 50 0.11 8.96 -4.41
C ILE A 50 1.32 8.18 -4.92
N THR A 51 2.48 8.45 -4.35
CA THR A 51 3.70 7.72 -4.67
C THR A 51 3.87 6.47 -3.81
N ALA A 52 4.70 5.55 -4.28
CA ALA A 52 5.07 4.37 -3.50
C ALA A 52 5.65 4.76 -2.14
N LEU A 53 6.47 5.81 -2.09
CA LEU A 53 7.06 6.29 -0.85
C LEU A 53 5.99 6.85 0.11
N GLU A 54 5.05 7.66 -0.39
CA GLU A 54 3.98 8.20 0.44
C GLU A 54 3.09 7.10 1.01
N ALA A 55 2.75 6.10 0.21
CA ALA A 55 1.96 4.96 0.67
C ALA A 55 2.70 4.17 1.76
N LEU A 56 4.01 3.94 1.57
CA LEU A 56 4.82 3.27 2.58
C LEU A 56 4.88 4.07 3.89
N LYS A 57 5.11 5.37 3.80
CA LYS A 57 5.18 6.26 4.97
C LYS A 57 3.87 6.32 5.75
N SER A 58 2.74 6.07 5.10
CA SER A 58 1.43 6.08 5.77
C SER A 58 1.22 4.87 6.68
N VAL A 59 1.98 3.78 6.51
CA VAL A 59 1.81 2.52 7.24
C VAL A 59 3.03 2.10 8.06
N ALA A 60 4.17 2.74 7.86
CA ALA A 60 5.43 2.36 8.50
C ALA A 60 6.29 3.58 8.81
N GLN A 61 7.23 3.41 9.73
CA GLN A 61 8.25 4.38 10.01
C GLN A 61 9.39 4.25 9.02
N VAL A 62 9.62 5.27 8.20
CA VAL A 62 10.54 5.20 7.07
C VAL A 62 11.60 6.28 7.19
N GLU A 63 12.84 5.88 7.06
CA GLU A 63 13.96 6.80 6.89
C GLU A 63 14.46 6.73 5.46
N THR A 64 14.77 7.88 4.91
CA THR A 64 15.25 8.02 3.54
C THR A 64 16.66 8.60 3.53
N ARG A 65 17.38 8.32 2.46
CA ARG A 65 18.73 8.84 2.25
C ARG A 65 18.86 9.32 0.81
N ILE A 66 19.49 10.46 0.63
CA ILE A 66 19.80 10.99 -0.70
C ILE A 66 21.19 10.51 -1.09
N ILE A 67 21.29 9.83 -2.23
CA ILE A 67 22.55 9.42 -2.84
C ILE A 67 22.60 10.00 -4.25
N GLY A 68 23.45 11.02 -4.45
CA GLY A 68 23.45 11.78 -5.70
C GLY A 68 22.12 12.51 -5.88
N GLU A 69 21.40 12.21 -6.95
CA GLU A 69 20.07 12.79 -7.25
C GLU A 69 18.93 11.85 -6.83
N HIS A 70 19.23 10.72 -6.18
CA HIS A 70 18.28 9.68 -5.90
C HIS A 70 17.91 9.60 -4.43
N LEU A 71 16.61 9.52 -4.17
CA LEU A 71 16.07 9.28 -2.83
C LEU A 71 15.87 7.79 -2.64
N LEU A 72 16.56 7.21 -1.68
CA LEU A 72 16.45 5.80 -1.33
C LEU A 72 15.73 5.62 0.01
N VAL A 73 14.97 4.55 0.14
CA VAL A 73 14.47 4.09 1.44
C VAL A 73 15.63 3.40 2.16
N ALA A 74 16.10 4.03 3.22
CA ALA A 74 17.23 3.55 4.00
C ALA A 74 16.82 2.58 5.09
N SER A 75 15.70 2.85 5.79
CA SER A 75 15.16 1.94 6.80
C SER A 75 13.64 1.93 6.82
N ILE A 76 13.08 0.80 7.20
CA ILE A 76 11.66 0.63 7.46
C ILE A 76 11.51 0.00 8.83
N ASP A 77 10.76 0.67 9.73
CA ASP A 77 10.52 0.23 11.11
C ASP A 77 11.79 -0.20 11.85
N GLY A 78 12.86 0.55 11.67
CA GLY A 78 14.15 0.31 12.33
C GLY A 78 15.03 -0.74 11.65
N VAL A 79 14.56 -1.37 10.58
CA VAL A 79 15.40 -2.32 9.80
C VAL A 79 16.15 -1.54 8.75
N GLU A 80 17.44 -1.37 8.97
CA GLU A 80 18.30 -0.53 8.15
C GLU A 80 18.95 -1.32 7.02
N GLY A 81 18.84 -0.77 5.80
CA GLY A 81 19.53 -1.29 4.62
C GLY A 81 21.01 -0.92 4.63
N GLN A 82 21.84 -1.84 4.20
CA GLN A 82 23.27 -1.63 4.02
C GLN A 82 23.66 -1.98 2.58
N ILE A 83 24.07 -0.98 1.83
CA ILE A 83 24.52 -1.16 0.45
C ILE A 83 25.64 -2.22 0.40
N GLY A 84 25.51 -3.16 -0.51
CA GLY A 84 26.43 -4.29 -0.66
C GLY A 84 26.11 -5.51 0.21
N THR A 85 25.15 -5.42 1.10
CA THR A 85 24.73 -6.53 1.99
C THR A 85 23.26 -6.86 1.79
N LYS A 86 22.38 -6.17 2.51
CA LYS A 86 20.93 -6.26 2.37
C LYS A 86 20.33 -4.88 2.31
N VAL A 87 19.39 -4.71 1.41
CA VAL A 87 18.70 -3.45 1.16
C VAL A 87 17.21 -3.65 0.98
N TRP A 88 16.48 -2.55 0.90
CA TRP A 88 15.07 -2.57 0.62
C TRP A 88 14.79 -2.44 -0.87
N TYR A 89 14.09 -3.43 -1.42
CA TYR A 89 13.51 -3.40 -2.76
C TYR A 89 12.00 -3.44 -2.66
N TYR A 90 11.33 -2.98 -3.70
CA TYR A 90 9.88 -3.10 -3.76
C TYR A 90 9.40 -3.56 -5.13
N SER A 91 8.22 -4.16 -5.12
CA SER A 91 7.50 -4.60 -6.30
C SER A 91 6.09 -4.05 -6.29
N ILE A 92 5.50 -3.88 -7.46
CA ILE A 92 4.12 -3.49 -7.66
C ILE A 92 3.43 -4.60 -8.44
N ASN A 93 2.38 -5.18 -7.87
CA ASN A 93 1.63 -6.27 -8.51
C ASN A 93 2.51 -7.42 -9.03
N GLY A 94 3.52 -7.79 -8.24
CA GLY A 94 4.44 -8.86 -8.57
C GLY A 94 5.58 -8.50 -9.51
N LYS A 95 5.64 -7.26 -9.99
CA LYS A 95 6.74 -6.78 -10.82
C LYS A 95 7.69 -5.92 -10.02
N ARG A 96 8.97 -6.24 -10.11
CA ARG A 96 10.00 -5.42 -9.49
C ARG A 96 9.95 -3.99 -10.02
N ALA A 97 9.94 -3.03 -9.11
CA ALA A 97 9.92 -1.63 -9.48
C ALA A 97 11.25 -1.19 -10.11
N THR A 98 11.15 -0.39 -11.15
CA THR A 98 12.30 0.20 -11.85
C THR A 98 12.50 1.66 -11.51
N LEU A 99 11.52 2.29 -10.86
CA LEU A 99 11.57 3.69 -10.43
C LEU A 99 11.87 3.77 -8.94
N PHE A 100 12.50 4.86 -8.52
CA PHE A 100 12.62 5.18 -7.09
C PHE A 100 11.23 5.44 -6.50
N ALA A 101 11.05 5.09 -5.25
CA ALA A 101 9.74 5.09 -4.61
C ALA A 101 9.05 6.46 -4.58
N ASN A 102 9.84 7.55 -4.54
CA ASN A 102 9.30 8.91 -4.59
C ASN A 102 8.84 9.35 -5.98
N LYS A 103 9.11 8.57 -7.02
CA LYS A 103 8.74 8.83 -8.41
C LYS A 103 7.77 7.81 -8.99
N CYS A 104 7.47 6.75 -8.26
CA CYS A 104 6.54 5.72 -8.69
C CYS A 104 5.14 6.07 -8.20
N ILE A 105 4.25 6.42 -9.12
CA ILE A 105 2.84 6.73 -8.81
C ILE A 105 2.04 5.42 -8.82
N LEU A 106 1.26 5.20 -7.77
CA LEU A 106 0.43 4.02 -7.62
C LEU A 106 -0.95 4.22 -8.22
N ASN A 107 -1.50 3.15 -8.77
CA ASN A 107 -2.88 3.07 -9.21
C ASN A 107 -3.76 2.50 -8.08
N GLU A 108 -5.08 2.70 -8.20
CA GLU A 108 -6.05 2.04 -7.31
C GLU A 108 -5.82 0.53 -7.30
N ASP A 109 -5.99 -0.08 -6.15
CA ASP A 109 -5.88 -1.53 -5.93
C ASP A 109 -4.48 -2.11 -6.17
N ASP A 110 -3.46 -1.27 -6.35
CA ASP A 110 -2.09 -1.76 -6.42
C ASP A 110 -1.69 -2.47 -5.13
N CYS A 111 -0.97 -3.56 -5.29
CA CYS A 111 -0.33 -4.29 -4.20
C CYS A 111 1.17 -4.04 -4.26
N MET A 112 1.67 -3.32 -3.27
CA MET A 112 3.08 -3.00 -3.15
C MET A 112 3.72 -3.87 -2.07
N ILE A 113 4.81 -4.53 -2.41
CA ILE A 113 5.56 -5.36 -1.47
C ILE A 113 6.97 -4.80 -1.34
N TRP A 114 7.35 -4.44 -0.11
CA TRP A 114 8.72 -4.09 0.23
C TRP A 114 9.41 -5.30 0.83
N THR A 115 10.61 -5.59 0.36
CA THR A 115 11.37 -6.76 0.79
C THR A 115 12.78 -6.38 1.18
N TYR A 116 13.16 -6.77 2.39
CA TYR A 116 14.53 -6.65 2.89
C TYR A 116 15.32 -7.88 2.47
N THR A 117 16.21 -7.71 1.51
CA THR A 117 16.89 -8.81 0.87
C THR A 117 18.28 -8.42 0.38
N LYS A 118 19.03 -9.42 -0.07
CA LYS A 118 20.38 -9.22 -0.58
C LYS A 118 20.44 -8.13 -1.65
N ASP A 119 21.40 -7.25 -1.53
CA ASP A 119 21.68 -6.21 -2.53
C ASP A 119 22.24 -6.84 -3.80
N ILE A 120 21.45 -6.82 -4.86
CA ILE A 120 21.81 -7.37 -6.17
C ILE A 120 22.08 -6.30 -7.22
N CYS A 121 21.86 -5.03 -6.88
CA CYS A 121 22.06 -3.90 -7.79
C CYS A 121 23.41 -3.20 -7.58
N SER A 122 23.99 -3.31 -6.40
CA SER A 122 25.33 -2.78 -6.19
C SER A 122 26.34 -3.64 -6.91
N PRO A 123 27.33 -3.04 -7.62
CA PRO A 123 28.40 -3.82 -8.19
C PRO A 123 29.06 -4.59 -7.05
N GLY A 124 29.02 -5.89 -7.13
CA GLY A 124 29.72 -6.75 -6.21
C GLY A 124 31.15 -6.22 -6.12
N ARG A 125 31.63 -5.97 -4.90
CA ARG A 125 33.05 -5.77 -4.74
C ARG A 125 33.69 -6.99 -5.33
N GLY A 126 34.37 -6.78 -6.46
CA GLY A 126 34.87 -7.84 -7.28
C GLY A 126 35.55 -8.91 -6.48
N GLU A 127 35.08 -10.07 -6.68
CA GLU A 127 35.85 -11.23 -6.36
C GLU A 127 37.11 -11.24 -7.23
#